data_e8b56bd4836be96ea4a3494d3c8bb9c0
#
_entry.id   e8b56bd4836be96ea4a3494d3c8bb9c0
#
_cell.length_a   1.000
_cell.length_b   1.000
_cell.length_c   1.000
_cell.angle_alpha   90.00
_cell.angle_beta   90.00
_cell.angle_gamma   90.00
#
_symmetry.space_group_name_H-M   'P 1'
#
loop_
_entity.id
_entity.type
_entity.pdbx_description
1 polymer ?
#
loop_
_entity_poly.entity_id
_entity_poly.type
_entity_poly.pdbx_seq_one_letter_code
_entity_poly.pdbx_strand_id
1 'polypeptide(L)'
;ANRHYAHVDMPGHADYIKNMITGAAQVDGAILVVAATDGPMPQTREHVLLARQVGVPSIVVALNKCDMVDDEELLELVEMEVRELLSEYEFPGDDTPVVRVSALKALEGDADAAAQVLELMSQFDSFVPEPVRDVDKPFLMPIEDVFSITGRGTVVTGKVEQGMVHTGDEVEI
;
A
#
# COMPACT_ATOMS: atom_id res chain seq x y z
N ALA A 1 -6.31 16.65 -8.39
CA ALA A 1 -5.23 15.84 -7.82
C ALA A 1 -3.99 15.98 -8.69
N ASN A 2 -2.86 16.32 -8.08
CA ASN A 2 -1.58 16.52 -8.79
C ASN A 2 -0.58 15.37 -8.53
N ARG A 3 -1.06 14.28 -7.91
CA ARG A 3 -0.24 13.12 -7.60
C ARG A 3 -0.47 12.01 -8.61
N HIS A 4 0.61 11.32 -8.97
CA HIS A 4 0.59 10.10 -9.78
C HIS A 4 0.92 8.92 -8.87
N TYR A 5 0.10 7.86 -8.94
CA TYR A 5 0.27 6.65 -8.14
C TYR A 5 0.61 5.46 -9.02
N ALA A 6 1.66 4.73 -8.62
CA ALA A 6 1.87 3.37 -9.08
C ALA A 6 1.26 2.43 -8.02
N HIS A 7 0.38 1.56 -8.44
CA HIS A 7 -0.29 0.60 -7.57
C HIS A 7 0.45 -0.73 -7.59
N VAL A 8 0.79 -1.23 -6.40
CA VAL A 8 1.37 -2.56 -6.20
C VAL A 8 0.40 -3.37 -5.34
N ASP A 9 -0.18 -4.41 -5.90
CA ASP A 9 -1.03 -5.33 -5.17
C ASP A 9 -0.16 -6.41 -4.51
N MET A 10 -0.26 -6.50 -3.19
CA MET A 10 0.53 -7.43 -2.40
C MET A 10 -0.36 -8.56 -1.91
N PRO A 11 -0.04 -9.82 -2.24
CA PRO A 11 -0.83 -10.97 -1.82
C PRO A 11 -0.80 -11.11 -0.30
N GLY A 12 -1.99 -11.30 0.30
CA GLY A 12 -2.16 -11.44 1.74
C GLY A 12 -1.90 -12.83 2.31
N HIS A 13 -1.63 -13.84 1.47
CA HIS A 13 -1.45 -15.21 1.93
C HIS A 13 -0.01 -15.48 2.37
N ALA A 14 0.17 -16.23 3.47
CA ALA A 14 1.47 -16.55 4.07
C ALA A 14 2.50 -17.16 3.09
N ASP A 15 2.04 -17.92 2.09
CA ASP A 15 2.92 -18.52 1.08
C ASP A 15 3.64 -17.50 0.18
N TYR A 16 3.18 -16.24 0.18
CA TYR A 16 3.69 -15.17 -0.68
C TYR A 16 4.46 -14.08 0.07
N ILE A 17 4.88 -14.35 1.31
CA ILE A 17 5.63 -13.41 2.16
C ILE A 17 6.84 -12.81 1.42
N LYS A 18 7.57 -13.60 0.61
CA LYS A 18 8.71 -13.09 -0.17
C LYS A 18 8.29 -11.99 -1.15
N ASN A 19 7.19 -12.20 -1.85
CA ASN A 19 6.67 -11.23 -2.82
C ASN A 19 6.16 -9.97 -2.10
N MET A 20 5.58 -10.15 -0.91
CA MET A 20 5.15 -9.04 -0.08
C MET A 20 6.34 -8.20 0.42
N ILE A 21 7.44 -8.83 0.85
CA ILE A 21 8.66 -8.11 1.27
C ILE A 21 9.22 -7.31 0.11
N THR A 22 9.34 -7.91 -1.08
CA THR A 22 9.86 -7.22 -2.27
C THR A 22 8.95 -6.06 -2.68
N GLY A 23 7.64 -6.25 -2.69
CA GLY A 23 6.67 -5.20 -3.02
C GLY A 23 6.64 -4.07 -1.98
N ALA A 24 6.60 -4.41 -0.69
CA ALA A 24 6.53 -3.44 0.39
C ALA A 24 7.79 -2.56 0.51
N ALA A 25 8.97 -3.08 0.16
CA ALA A 25 10.20 -2.30 0.14
C ALA A 25 10.20 -1.18 -0.93
N GLN A 26 9.29 -1.24 -1.89
CA GLN A 26 9.21 -0.30 -3.01
C GLN A 26 8.16 0.79 -2.85
N VAL A 27 7.28 0.68 -1.84
CA VAL A 27 6.14 1.59 -1.71
C VAL A 27 6.46 2.79 -0.82
N ASP A 28 5.88 3.92 -1.16
CA ASP A 28 6.00 5.18 -0.41
C ASP A 28 4.86 5.35 0.61
N GLY A 29 3.90 4.44 0.62
CA GLY A 29 2.79 4.34 1.56
C GLY A 29 1.96 3.10 1.25
N ALA A 30 1.18 2.63 2.22
CA ALA A 30 0.36 1.45 2.07
C ALA A 30 -1.10 1.69 2.47
N ILE A 31 -2.00 0.95 1.83
CA ILE A 31 -3.38 0.82 2.27
C ILE A 31 -3.53 -0.59 2.87
N LEU A 32 -3.76 -0.65 4.18
CA LEU A 32 -4.06 -1.89 4.88
C LEU A 32 -5.56 -2.18 4.76
N VAL A 33 -5.90 -3.27 4.10
CA VAL A 33 -7.30 -3.69 3.95
C VAL A 33 -7.65 -4.69 5.03
N VAL A 34 -8.63 -4.34 5.87
CA VAL A 34 -9.16 -5.21 6.93
C VAL A 34 -10.65 -5.42 6.70
N ALA A 35 -11.12 -6.66 6.81
CA ALA A 35 -12.55 -6.94 6.73
C ALA A 35 -13.24 -6.59 8.06
N ALA A 36 -14.27 -5.76 8.02
CA ALA A 36 -15.05 -5.38 9.21
C ALA A 36 -15.74 -6.57 9.87
N THR A 37 -16.03 -7.62 9.09
CA THR A 37 -16.66 -8.86 9.58
C THR A 37 -15.74 -9.73 10.43
N ASP A 38 -14.43 -9.63 10.22
CA ASP A 38 -13.45 -10.55 10.81
C ASP A 38 -12.48 -9.84 11.77
N GLY A 39 -12.34 -8.53 11.62
CA GLY A 39 -11.33 -7.73 12.34
C GLY A 39 -9.88 -8.06 11.92
N PRO A 40 -8.90 -7.62 12.71
CA PRO A 40 -7.50 -7.89 12.43
C PRO A 40 -7.15 -9.35 12.70
N MET A 41 -6.96 -10.12 11.64
CA MET A 41 -6.57 -11.52 11.66
C MET A 41 -5.07 -11.69 11.93
N PRO A 42 -4.57 -12.91 12.30
CA PRO A 42 -3.14 -13.15 12.47
C PRO A 42 -2.30 -12.72 11.27
N GLN A 43 -2.79 -12.92 10.05
CA GLN A 43 -2.14 -12.45 8.83
C GLN A 43 -2.05 -10.92 8.76
N THR A 44 -3.05 -10.21 9.25
CA THR A 44 -3.01 -8.74 9.32
C THR A 44 -1.84 -8.27 10.18
N ARG A 45 -1.60 -8.95 11.32
CA ARG A 45 -0.45 -8.68 12.20
C ARG A 45 0.88 -8.91 11.50
N GLU A 46 0.99 -10.01 10.76
CA GLU A 46 2.19 -10.32 9.97
C GLU A 46 2.45 -9.25 8.90
N HIS A 47 1.40 -8.76 8.22
CA HIS A 47 1.52 -7.70 7.21
C HIS A 47 2.00 -6.39 7.81
N VAL A 48 1.44 -5.97 8.95
CA VAL A 48 1.85 -4.74 9.63
C VAL A 48 3.29 -4.84 10.12
N LEU A 49 3.67 -5.99 10.72
CA LEU A 49 5.05 -6.27 11.13
C LEU A 49 6.02 -6.17 9.96
N LEU A 50 5.69 -6.81 8.83
CA LEU A 50 6.54 -6.79 7.64
C LEU A 50 6.62 -5.38 7.05
N ALA A 51 5.52 -4.67 6.95
CA ALA A 51 5.52 -3.26 6.50
C ALA A 51 6.47 -2.42 7.35
N ARG A 52 6.47 -2.62 8.68
CA ARG A 52 7.39 -1.93 9.58
C ARG A 52 8.85 -2.33 9.33
N GLN A 53 9.14 -3.62 9.17
CA GLN A 53 10.50 -4.13 8.96
C GLN A 53 11.13 -3.66 7.64
N VAL A 54 10.34 -3.55 6.57
CA VAL A 54 10.81 -3.06 5.26
C VAL A 54 10.78 -1.54 5.15
N GLY A 55 10.30 -0.84 6.17
CA GLY A 55 10.37 0.61 6.25
C GLY A 55 9.26 1.35 5.49
N VAL A 56 8.07 0.76 5.35
CA VAL A 56 6.89 1.49 4.83
C VAL A 56 6.64 2.70 5.72
N PRO A 57 6.66 3.93 5.18
CA PRO A 57 6.65 5.13 6.01
C PRO A 57 5.29 5.45 6.62
N SER A 58 4.20 5.11 5.92
CA SER A 58 2.83 5.45 6.35
C SER A 58 1.84 4.40 5.89
N ILE A 59 0.84 4.13 6.74
CA ILE A 59 -0.28 3.23 6.45
C ILE A 59 -1.59 4.00 6.60
N VAL A 60 -2.52 3.80 5.68
CA VAL A 60 -3.94 4.20 5.78
C VAL A 60 -4.77 2.93 5.79
N VAL A 61 -5.85 2.89 6.55
CA VAL A 61 -6.68 1.68 6.69
C VAL A 61 -7.96 1.80 5.88
N ALA A 62 -8.24 0.78 5.08
CA ALA A 62 -9.53 0.54 4.47
C ALA A 62 -10.26 -0.55 5.26
N LEU A 63 -11.21 -0.17 6.10
CA LEU A 63 -12.09 -1.11 6.77
C LEU A 63 -13.19 -1.52 5.79
N ASN A 64 -13.00 -2.68 5.16
CA ASN A 64 -13.83 -3.14 4.05
C ASN A 64 -14.96 -4.06 4.51
N LYS A 65 -15.95 -4.28 3.66
CA LYS A 65 -17.17 -5.07 3.91
C LYS A 65 -18.07 -4.47 5.02
N CYS A 66 -18.03 -3.16 5.22
CA CYS A 66 -18.88 -2.51 6.22
C CYS A 66 -20.37 -2.66 5.91
N ASP A 67 -20.75 -2.91 4.67
CA ASP A 67 -22.11 -3.23 4.24
C ASP A 67 -22.65 -4.57 4.79
N MET A 68 -21.79 -5.42 5.32
CA MET A 68 -22.15 -6.70 5.93
C MET A 68 -22.29 -6.64 7.46
N VAL A 69 -22.04 -5.49 8.05
CA VAL A 69 -22.09 -5.28 9.51
C VAL A 69 -23.08 -4.17 9.82
N ASP A 70 -24.22 -4.53 10.41
CA ASP A 70 -25.28 -3.58 10.78
C ASP A 70 -25.08 -2.96 12.18
N ASP A 71 -24.12 -3.49 12.94
CA ASP A 71 -23.81 -3.05 14.31
C ASP A 71 -22.67 -2.02 14.31
N GLU A 72 -23.02 -0.78 14.64
CA GLU A 72 -22.06 0.33 14.72
C GLU A 72 -21.04 0.13 15.85
N GLU A 73 -21.45 -0.44 17.00
CA GLU A 73 -20.53 -0.70 18.11
C GLU A 73 -19.45 -1.73 17.70
N LEU A 74 -19.83 -2.71 16.87
CA LEU A 74 -18.89 -3.69 16.33
C LEU A 74 -17.88 -3.04 15.36
N LEU A 75 -18.34 -2.13 14.50
CA LEU A 75 -17.44 -1.39 13.59
C LEU A 75 -16.43 -0.54 14.38
N GLU A 76 -16.88 0.14 15.44
CA GLU A 76 -16.02 0.93 16.33
C GLU A 76 -15.00 0.04 17.06
N LEU A 77 -15.42 -1.13 17.52
CA LEU A 77 -14.54 -2.09 18.18
C LEU A 77 -13.44 -2.57 17.25
N VAL A 78 -13.80 -2.97 16.03
CA VAL A 78 -12.82 -3.43 15.03
C VAL A 78 -11.85 -2.29 14.65
N GLU A 79 -12.33 -1.07 14.50
CA GLU A 79 -11.49 0.09 14.26
C GLU A 79 -10.49 0.30 15.40
N MET A 80 -10.91 0.19 16.64
CA MET A 80 -10.06 0.31 17.83
C MET A 80 -8.98 -0.79 17.85
N GLU A 81 -9.33 -2.04 17.58
CA GLU A 81 -8.39 -3.16 17.49
C GLU A 81 -7.32 -2.95 16.40
N VAL A 82 -7.71 -2.38 15.26
CA VAL A 82 -6.77 -2.05 14.18
C VAL A 82 -5.82 -0.93 14.61
N ARG A 83 -6.31 0.10 15.30
CA ARG A 83 -5.49 1.20 15.83
C ARG A 83 -4.49 0.71 16.89
N GLU A 84 -4.93 -0.17 17.78
CA GLU A 84 -4.06 -0.80 18.77
C GLU A 84 -2.97 -1.64 18.10
N LEU A 85 -3.34 -2.43 17.09
CA LEU A 85 -2.40 -3.22 16.30
C LEU A 85 -1.34 -2.34 15.62
N LEU A 86 -1.73 -1.24 14.99
CA LEU A 86 -0.80 -0.31 14.36
C LEU A 86 0.15 0.30 15.39
N SER A 87 -0.36 0.69 16.56
CA SER A 87 0.43 1.25 17.65
C SER A 87 1.44 0.24 18.22
N GLU A 88 1.06 -1.04 18.33
CA GLU A 88 1.94 -2.14 18.76
C GLU A 88 3.19 -2.26 17.86
N TYR A 89 3.03 -2.00 16.57
CA TYR A 89 4.12 -2.04 15.58
C TYR A 89 4.70 -0.65 15.24
N GLU A 90 4.52 0.32 16.14
CA GLU A 90 5.12 1.66 16.06
C GLU A 90 4.66 2.50 14.86
N PHE A 91 3.46 2.24 14.33
CA PHE A 91 2.75 3.18 13.48
C PHE A 91 1.87 4.11 14.35
N PRO A 92 1.55 5.33 13.89
CA PRO A 92 0.73 6.27 14.65
C PRO A 92 -0.75 5.85 14.62
N GLY A 93 -1.10 4.77 15.35
CA GLY A 93 -2.43 4.15 15.28
C GLY A 93 -3.58 5.12 15.56
N ASP A 94 -3.42 6.04 16.52
CA ASP A 94 -4.46 7.02 16.86
C ASP A 94 -4.67 8.04 15.74
N ASP A 95 -3.59 8.46 15.06
CA ASP A 95 -3.63 9.45 13.99
C ASP A 95 -3.87 8.83 12.60
N THR A 96 -3.74 7.51 12.47
CA THR A 96 -3.90 6.80 11.19
C THR A 96 -5.34 6.92 10.70
N PRO A 97 -5.58 7.39 9.47
CA PRO A 97 -6.92 7.40 8.88
C PRO A 97 -7.45 5.99 8.71
N VAL A 98 -8.65 5.74 9.24
CA VAL A 98 -9.43 4.51 9.01
C VAL A 98 -10.69 4.90 8.27
N VAL A 99 -10.85 4.41 7.06
CA VAL A 99 -12.01 4.70 6.22
C VAL A 99 -12.84 3.44 6.03
N ARG A 100 -14.12 3.54 6.37
CA ARG A 100 -15.10 2.47 6.22
C ARG A 100 -15.57 2.42 4.78
N VAL A 101 -15.43 1.27 4.14
CA VAL A 101 -15.75 1.10 2.71
C VAL A 101 -16.50 -0.19 2.45
N SER A 102 -17.24 -0.22 1.35
CA SER A 102 -17.70 -1.43 0.70
C SER A 102 -17.21 -1.44 -0.75
N ALA A 103 -16.07 -2.10 -0.97
CA ALA A 103 -15.48 -2.17 -2.30
C ALA A 103 -16.40 -2.87 -3.31
N LEU A 104 -17.16 -3.88 -2.88
CA LEU A 104 -18.12 -4.58 -3.75
C LEU A 104 -19.23 -3.64 -4.21
N LYS A 105 -19.91 -2.94 -3.29
CA LYS A 105 -20.97 -2.00 -3.64
C LYS A 105 -20.46 -0.85 -4.52
N ALA A 106 -19.27 -0.34 -4.24
CA ALA A 106 -18.64 0.68 -5.08
C ALA A 106 -18.41 0.18 -6.52
N LEU A 107 -17.97 -1.08 -6.67
CA LEU A 107 -17.77 -1.72 -7.98
C LEU A 107 -19.10 -1.96 -8.71
N GLU A 108 -20.17 -2.26 -7.99
CA GLU A 108 -21.53 -2.42 -8.51
C GLU A 108 -22.19 -1.08 -8.90
N GLY A 109 -21.57 0.04 -8.60
CA GLY A 109 -22.03 1.37 -8.99
C GLY A 109 -22.85 2.10 -7.94
N ASP A 110 -22.84 1.65 -6.68
CA ASP A 110 -23.44 2.38 -5.57
C ASP A 110 -22.67 3.70 -5.34
N ALA A 111 -23.41 4.82 -5.36
CA ALA A 111 -22.82 6.15 -5.33
C ALA A 111 -22.20 6.50 -3.97
N ASP A 112 -22.82 6.04 -2.87
CA ASP A 112 -22.33 6.29 -1.51
C ASP A 112 -21.07 5.47 -1.24
N ALA A 113 -21.07 4.20 -1.65
CA ALA A 113 -19.88 3.35 -1.54
C ALA A 113 -18.72 3.86 -2.42
N ALA A 114 -19.00 4.36 -3.61
CA ALA A 114 -18.00 5.00 -4.46
C ALA A 114 -17.41 6.26 -3.81
N ALA A 115 -18.25 7.07 -3.15
CA ALA A 115 -17.80 8.24 -2.40
C ALA A 115 -16.87 7.86 -1.23
N GLN A 116 -17.14 6.75 -0.52
CA GLN A 116 -16.27 6.23 0.54
C GLN A 116 -14.88 5.83 0.00
N VAL A 117 -14.81 5.22 -1.17
CA VAL A 117 -13.52 4.88 -1.82
C VAL A 117 -12.77 6.14 -2.23
N LEU A 118 -13.47 7.18 -2.72
CA LEU A 118 -12.85 8.47 -3.01
C LEU A 118 -12.35 9.17 -1.74
N GLU A 119 -13.08 9.04 -0.62
CA GLU A 119 -12.64 9.54 0.68
C GLU A 119 -11.36 8.82 1.14
N LEU A 120 -11.27 7.49 0.97
CA LEU A 120 -10.04 6.73 1.26
C LEU A 120 -8.85 7.30 0.49
N MET A 121 -9.01 7.61 -0.78
CA MET A 121 -7.96 8.22 -1.61
C MET A 121 -7.63 9.64 -1.16
N SER A 122 -8.61 10.41 -0.72
CA SER A 122 -8.42 11.76 -0.18
C SER A 122 -7.61 11.73 1.12
N GLN A 123 -7.92 10.78 2.00
CA GLN A 123 -7.19 10.56 3.24
C GLN A 123 -5.75 10.09 2.96
N PHE A 124 -5.57 9.23 1.97
CA PHE A 124 -4.24 8.80 1.53
C PHE A 124 -3.42 9.98 0.99
N ASP A 125 -4.02 10.84 0.14
CA ASP A 125 -3.37 12.06 -0.37
C ASP A 125 -2.89 12.99 0.74
N SER A 126 -3.67 13.09 1.82
CA SER A 126 -3.41 14.02 2.91
C SER A 126 -2.42 13.47 3.94
N PHE A 127 -2.48 12.17 4.21
CA PHE A 127 -1.73 11.53 5.28
C PHE A 127 -0.36 11.01 4.84
N VAL A 128 -0.26 10.46 3.62
CA VAL A 128 1.00 9.93 3.11
C VAL A 128 1.83 11.07 2.52
N PRO A 129 3.04 11.34 3.06
CA PRO A 129 3.88 12.43 2.57
C PRO A 129 4.33 12.19 1.13
N GLU A 130 4.58 13.25 0.40
CA GLU A 130 5.24 13.15 -0.90
C GLU A 130 6.66 12.63 -0.73
N PRO A 131 7.06 11.57 -1.45
CA PRO A 131 8.40 11.03 -1.32
C PRO A 131 9.45 12.00 -1.85
N VAL A 132 10.47 12.24 -1.06
CA VAL A 132 11.64 13.02 -1.50
C VAL A 132 12.54 12.11 -2.33
N ARG A 133 12.79 12.48 -3.58
CA ARG A 133 13.65 11.74 -4.50
C ARG A 133 14.99 12.42 -4.63
N ASP A 134 16.08 11.67 -4.49
CA ASP A 134 17.47 12.15 -4.65
C ASP A 134 17.85 12.24 -6.15
N VAL A 135 17.19 13.13 -6.88
CA VAL A 135 17.36 13.26 -8.34
C VAL A 135 18.73 13.76 -8.79
N ASP A 136 19.44 14.47 -7.91
CA ASP A 136 20.76 15.04 -8.19
C ASP A 136 21.94 14.06 -7.98
N LYS A 137 21.63 12.86 -7.44
CA LYS A 137 22.62 11.80 -7.27
C LYS A 137 22.85 11.00 -8.57
N PRO A 138 23.96 10.26 -8.68
CA PRO A 138 24.12 9.30 -9.77
C PRO A 138 22.94 8.32 -9.84
N PHE A 139 22.53 7.96 -11.07
CA PHE A 139 21.47 6.99 -11.27
C PHE A 139 21.78 5.65 -10.60
N LEU A 140 20.83 5.12 -9.85
CA LEU A 140 20.90 3.79 -9.23
C LEU A 140 19.52 3.14 -9.28
N MET A 141 19.48 1.94 -9.85
CA MET A 141 18.28 1.11 -9.91
C MET A 141 18.69 -0.35 -9.61
N PRO A 142 18.34 -0.89 -8.42
CA PRO A 142 18.49 -2.31 -8.15
C PRO A 142 17.70 -3.14 -9.16
N ILE A 143 18.32 -4.20 -9.68
CA ILE A 143 17.67 -5.08 -10.64
C ILE A 143 16.82 -6.08 -9.88
N GLU A 144 15.52 -6.12 -10.17
CA GLU A 144 14.54 -7.02 -9.57
C GLU A 144 14.26 -8.22 -10.46
N ASP A 145 14.03 -7.96 -11.76
CA ASP A 145 13.77 -8.99 -12.75
C ASP A 145 14.57 -8.77 -14.02
N VAL A 146 14.87 -9.89 -14.70
CA VAL A 146 15.59 -9.91 -15.97
C VAL A 146 14.81 -10.72 -16.99
N PHE A 147 14.50 -10.11 -18.14
CA PHE A 147 13.77 -10.76 -19.23
C PHE A 147 14.56 -10.68 -20.53
N SER A 148 14.38 -11.69 -21.38
CA SER A 148 14.83 -11.64 -22.78
C SER A 148 13.62 -11.42 -23.69
N ILE A 149 13.60 -10.30 -24.40
CA ILE A 149 12.52 -9.99 -25.35
C ILE A 149 13.05 -10.12 -26.77
N THR A 150 12.41 -10.97 -27.56
CA THR A 150 12.78 -11.18 -28.97
C THR A 150 12.76 -9.86 -29.74
N GLY A 151 13.88 -9.50 -30.38
CA GLY A 151 14.05 -8.25 -31.13
C GLY A 151 14.38 -7.01 -30.31
N ARG A 152 14.43 -7.12 -28.97
CA ARG A 152 14.81 -6.01 -28.06
C ARG A 152 16.00 -6.32 -27.16
N GLY A 153 16.38 -7.61 -27.05
CA GLY A 153 17.50 -8.03 -26.21
C GLY A 153 17.10 -8.26 -24.74
N THR A 154 18.06 -8.06 -23.85
CA THR A 154 17.86 -8.19 -22.40
C THR A 154 17.19 -6.94 -21.86
N VAL A 155 16.14 -7.14 -21.08
CA VAL A 155 15.39 -6.10 -20.38
C VAL A 155 15.48 -6.37 -18.89
N VAL A 156 15.83 -5.37 -18.11
CA VAL A 156 15.83 -5.42 -16.65
C VAL A 156 14.74 -4.50 -16.11
N THR A 157 14.17 -4.86 -14.98
CA THR A 157 13.22 -4.02 -14.26
C THR A 157 13.70 -3.76 -12.84
N GLY A 158 13.24 -2.67 -12.26
CA GLY A 158 13.54 -2.27 -10.90
C GLY A 158 12.98 -0.89 -10.59
N LYS A 159 13.03 -0.52 -9.31
CA LYS A 159 12.69 0.83 -8.86
C LYS A 159 13.94 1.72 -8.95
N VAL A 160 13.82 2.89 -9.55
CA VAL A 160 14.89 3.91 -9.49
C VAL A 160 14.95 4.45 -8.06
N GLU A 161 16.03 4.15 -7.34
CA GLU A 161 16.25 4.62 -5.97
C GLU A 161 16.76 6.04 -5.91
N GLN A 162 17.63 6.40 -6.83
CA GLN A 162 18.19 7.76 -6.92
C GLN A 162 18.60 8.10 -8.36
N GLY A 163 18.81 9.39 -8.60
CA GLY A 163 19.19 9.93 -9.89
C GLY A 163 18.04 9.96 -10.89
N MET A 164 18.40 10.23 -12.14
CA MET A 164 17.50 10.24 -13.29
C MET A 164 18.12 9.48 -14.44
N VAL A 165 17.28 8.87 -15.28
CA VAL A 165 17.67 8.22 -16.52
C VAL A 165 16.69 8.59 -17.62
N HIS A 166 17.19 8.88 -18.83
CA HIS A 166 16.37 9.16 -20.00
C HIS A 166 16.53 8.05 -21.04
N THR A 167 15.56 7.97 -21.93
CA THR A 167 15.64 7.02 -23.04
C THR A 167 16.86 7.33 -23.91
N GLY A 168 17.77 6.36 -24.04
CA GLY A 168 18.99 6.48 -24.81
C GLY A 168 20.25 6.77 -24.00
N ASP A 169 20.10 6.97 -22.68
CA ASP A 169 21.27 7.09 -21.81
C ASP A 169 22.02 5.74 -21.71
N GLU A 170 23.34 5.82 -21.64
CA GLU A 170 24.18 4.65 -21.34
C GLU A 170 24.16 4.38 -19.83
N VAL A 171 23.96 3.13 -19.46
CA VAL A 171 23.97 2.68 -18.05
C VAL A 171 25.00 1.55 -17.88
N GLU A 172 25.60 1.47 -16.70
CA GLU A 172 26.49 0.38 -16.29
C GLU A 172 25.69 -0.62 -15.44
N ILE A 173 25.91 -1.93 -15.69
CA ILE A 173 25.24 -3.03 -14.97
C ILE A 173 26.30 -3.84 -14.21
#